data_fc701835e2375091b2bf3f79aac8788c
#
_entry.id   fc701835e2375091b2bf3f79aac8788c
#
_cell.length_a   1.000
_cell.length_b   1.000
_cell.length_c   1.000
_cell.angle_alpha   90.00
_cell.angle_beta   90.00
_cell.angle_gamma   90.00
#
_symmetry.space_group_name_H-M   'P 1'
#
loop_
_entity.id
_entity.type
_entity.pdbx_description
1 polymer ?
#
loop_
_entity_poly.entity_id
_entity_poly.type
_entity_poly.pdbx_seq_one_letter_code
_entity_poly.pdbx_strand_id
1 'polypeptide(L)'
;MDFKLVSEYKPTGDQPEAIAQLVDSIRRGSKHNTLLGVTGSGKTFTAANVIAQINKPTLVLSHNKTLAAQLYGEFKNFFPENAVEYFVSYYDYYQPEAYLPATDTFIEKDLSINDEIEKMRLQTCATLLSGRRDVIVVSSVSCLYGSGNPEDFHATAVSFKVGDIVSYKQFLYKLVEALYTRTERDLLPATFRVNGDTVDIMAAFGEFGSQCYRVMFYDNEIEAIWIVDPATGARIQTIDTLTIYPARLFVTTKERINAAVQQIYLDLGKQIEFFEREGRTMEAQRIKQRVEYDLEMIKELGYCPGIENYSRYLDGRAAGTRPFCLLDYFPKDYLLLIDESHVTLPQVHGMFGGDRARKENLVEYGFRLPAAKDNRPLRFEEFEQMMGTTVYISATPADYELMKSEGVVVEQLIRPTGLVDPPLEVRVTENQIDDLLEEIDKRVRVEDKVLITTITKRMAEELSKYFD
;
A
#
# COMPACT_ATOMS: atom_id res chain seq x y z
N MET A 1 -15.87 2.49 17.41
CA MET A 1 -16.11 3.95 17.29
C MET A 1 -16.85 4.19 15.99
N ASP A 2 -17.65 5.24 15.92
CA ASP A 2 -18.32 5.64 14.70
C ASP A 2 -17.52 6.72 13.99
N PHE A 3 -17.70 6.85 12.68
CA PHE A 3 -17.09 7.95 11.94
C PHE A 3 -17.74 9.28 12.34
N LYS A 4 -16.88 10.26 12.63
CA LYS A 4 -17.27 11.62 12.98
C LYS A 4 -16.76 12.60 11.94
N LEU A 5 -17.64 12.96 11.01
CA LEU A 5 -17.34 13.96 9.99
C LEU A 5 -17.26 15.36 10.62
N VAL A 6 -16.16 16.03 10.43
CA VAL A 6 -15.91 17.42 10.84
C VAL A 6 -15.67 18.25 9.59
N SER A 7 -16.50 19.27 9.35
CA SER A 7 -16.35 20.15 8.20
C SER A 7 -17.04 21.50 8.45
N GLU A 8 -16.44 22.56 7.97
CA GLU A 8 -17.05 23.88 7.88
C GLU A 8 -18.08 23.96 6.73
N TYR A 9 -17.96 23.04 5.76
CA TYR A 9 -18.86 22.97 4.61
C TYR A 9 -20.11 22.16 4.92
N LYS A 10 -21.21 22.54 4.26
CA LYS A 10 -22.46 21.78 4.23
C LYS A 10 -22.69 21.27 2.80
N PRO A 11 -23.33 20.12 2.62
CA PRO A 11 -23.70 19.66 1.29
C PRO A 11 -24.58 20.67 0.57
N THR A 12 -24.21 21.03 -0.66
CA THR A 12 -24.89 22.02 -1.51
C THR A 12 -25.02 21.52 -2.94
N GLY A 13 -25.83 22.19 -3.74
CA GLY A 13 -26.10 21.77 -5.13
C GLY A 13 -26.73 20.38 -5.17
N ASP A 14 -26.17 19.47 -5.97
CA ASP A 14 -26.63 18.09 -6.10
C ASP A 14 -26.13 17.16 -4.97
N GLN A 15 -25.17 17.63 -4.14
CA GLN A 15 -24.56 16.78 -3.11
C GLN A 15 -25.56 16.18 -2.13
N PRO A 16 -26.57 16.91 -1.56
CA PRO A 16 -27.52 16.32 -0.64
C PRO A 16 -28.29 15.15 -1.25
N GLU A 17 -28.72 15.28 -2.49
CA GLU A 17 -29.46 14.24 -3.21
C GLU A 17 -28.56 13.06 -3.57
N ALA A 18 -27.35 13.32 -4.08
CA ALA A 18 -26.37 12.30 -4.41
C ALA A 18 -25.97 11.47 -3.16
N ILE A 19 -25.74 12.10 -2.03
CA ILE A 19 -25.48 11.42 -0.76
C ILE A 19 -26.65 10.53 -0.36
N ALA A 20 -27.87 11.06 -0.40
CA ALA A 20 -29.07 10.31 -0.02
C ALA A 20 -29.29 9.09 -0.92
N GLN A 21 -29.15 9.25 -2.24
CA GLN A 21 -29.32 8.17 -3.21
C GLN A 21 -28.25 7.07 -3.02
N LEU A 22 -26.98 7.41 -2.84
CA LEU A 22 -25.92 6.45 -2.60
C LEU A 22 -26.11 5.70 -1.30
N VAL A 23 -26.42 6.40 -0.21
CA VAL A 23 -26.64 5.79 1.11
C VAL A 23 -27.84 4.84 1.09
N ASP A 24 -28.94 5.26 0.46
CA ASP A 24 -30.15 4.44 0.35
C ASP A 24 -29.88 3.19 -0.52
N SER A 25 -29.23 3.34 -1.66
CA SER A 25 -28.83 2.22 -2.54
C SER A 25 -27.95 1.21 -1.80
N ILE A 26 -26.93 1.66 -1.07
CA ILE A 26 -26.05 0.81 -0.28
C ILE A 26 -26.81 0.09 0.84
N ARG A 27 -27.71 0.79 1.55
CA ARG A 27 -28.53 0.22 2.63
C ARG A 27 -29.53 -0.81 2.13
N ARG A 28 -30.01 -0.67 0.90
CA ARG A 28 -30.85 -1.68 0.21
C ARG A 28 -30.06 -2.90 -0.26
N GLY A 29 -28.74 -2.91 -0.10
CA GLY A 29 -27.88 -4.05 -0.44
C GLY A 29 -27.29 -4.00 -1.85
N SER A 30 -27.37 -2.86 -2.56
CA SER A 30 -26.66 -2.71 -3.84
C SER A 30 -25.15 -2.86 -3.62
N LYS A 31 -24.56 -3.79 -4.36
CA LYS A 31 -23.13 -4.05 -4.27
C LYS A 31 -22.31 -3.04 -5.07
N HIS A 32 -22.84 -2.51 -6.17
CA HIS A 32 -22.16 -1.62 -7.10
C HIS A 32 -22.97 -0.35 -7.32
N ASN A 33 -22.34 0.80 -7.12
CA ASN A 33 -22.98 2.10 -7.23
C ASN A 33 -22.05 3.03 -8.02
N THR A 34 -22.58 3.87 -8.90
CA THR A 34 -21.79 4.80 -9.70
C THR A 34 -22.18 6.23 -9.37
N LEU A 35 -21.19 7.05 -8.98
CA LEU A 35 -21.29 8.50 -8.83
C LEU A 35 -20.66 9.16 -10.05
N LEU A 36 -21.49 9.75 -10.91
CA LEU A 36 -21.06 10.62 -11.96
C LEU A 36 -20.97 12.05 -11.42
N GLY A 37 -19.76 12.53 -11.18
CA GLY A 37 -19.56 13.87 -10.62
C GLY A 37 -18.54 14.65 -11.42
N VAL A 38 -18.94 15.79 -11.93
CA VAL A 38 -18.04 16.68 -12.71
C VAL A 38 -16.86 17.15 -11.83
N THR A 39 -15.77 17.51 -12.48
CA THR A 39 -14.60 18.07 -11.78
C THR A 39 -15.00 19.36 -11.06
N GLY A 40 -14.62 19.48 -9.78
CA GLY A 40 -14.97 20.63 -8.95
C GLY A 40 -16.38 20.58 -8.34
N SER A 41 -17.14 19.48 -8.49
CA SER A 41 -18.45 19.33 -7.81
C SER A 41 -18.33 18.93 -6.33
N GLY A 42 -17.12 18.61 -5.82
CA GLY A 42 -16.90 18.22 -4.43
C GLY A 42 -17.15 16.71 -4.19
N LYS A 43 -16.80 15.86 -5.14
CA LYS A 43 -16.95 14.38 -5.03
C LYS A 43 -16.36 13.80 -3.75
N THR A 44 -15.19 14.28 -3.31
CA THR A 44 -14.53 13.82 -2.07
C THR A 44 -15.40 14.13 -0.83
N PHE A 45 -16.03 15.31 -0.79
CA PHE A 45 -16.91 15.67 0.32
C PHE A 45 -18.20 14.82 0.32
N THR A 46 -18.76 14.52 -0.85
CA THR A 46 -19.87 13.57 -1.01
C THR A 46 -19.47 12.19 -0.50
N ALA A 47 -18.30 11.69 -0.92
CA ALA A 47 -17.75 10.42 -0.44
C ALA A 47 -17.58 10.39 1.09
N ALA A 48 -17.05 11.47 1.68
CA ALA A 48 -16.90 11.59 3.14
C ALA A 48 -18.25 11.50 3.87
N ASN A 49 -19.29 12.15 3.35
CA ASN A 49 -20.64 12.06 3.90
C ASN A 49 -21.24 10.65 3.78
N VAL A 50 -20.98 9.95 2.67
CA VAL A 50 -21.40 8.54 2.49
C VAL A 50 -20.68 7.65 3.50
N ILE A 51 -19.35 7.79 3.68
CA ILE A 51 -18.57 7.04 4.66
C ILE A 51 -19.15 7.22 6.06
N ALA A 52 -19.39 8.46 6.47
CA ALA A 52 -19.92 8.77 7.79
C ALA A 52 -21.30 8.13 8.05
N GLN A 53 -22.17 8.06 7.04
CA GLN A 53 -23.52 7.52 7.18
C GLN A 53 -23.59 5.99 7.05
N ILE A 54 -22.69 5.38 6.27
CA ILE A 54 -22.60 3.92 6.11
C ILE A 54 -21.83 3.28 7.27
N ASN A 55 -20.88 4.00 7.85
CA ASN A 55 -20.15 3.62 9.06
C ASN A 55 -19.45 2.25 8.96
N LYS A 56 -18.73 2.00 7.86
CA LYS A 56 -17.96 0.79 7.62
C LYS A 56 -16.49 1.11 7.37
N PRO A 57 -15.55 0.23 7.74
CA PRO A 57 -14.16 0.36 7.29
C PRO A 57 -14.12 0.60 5.79
N THR A 58 -13.36 1.58 5.36
CA THR A 58 -13.39 2.06 3.97
C THR A 58 -12.02 2.00 3.34
N LEU A 59 -11.94 1.43 2.14
CA LEU A 59 -10.78 1.53 1.25
C LEU A 59 -11.09 2.54 0.15
N VAL A 60 -10.25 3.56 0.02
CA VAL A 60 -10.27 4.52 -1.09
C VAL A 60 -9.13 4.18 -2.03
N LEU A 61 -9.45 3.72 -3.22
CA LEU A 61 -8.48 3.30 -4.23
C LEU A 61 -8.31 4.38 -5.29
N SER A 62 -7.08 4.83 -5.49
CA SER A 62 -6.70 5.82 -6.49
C SER A 62 -5.64 5.26 -7.46
N HIS A 63 -5.58 5.79 -8.68
CA HIS A 63 -4.67 5.27 -9.71
C HIS A 63 -3.21 5.71 -9.54
N ASN A 64 -2.90 6.74 -8.75
CA ASN A 64 -1.52 7.18 -8.52
C ASN A 64 -1.25 7.70 -7.11
N LYS A 65 0.04 7.84 -6.75
CA LYS A 65 0.50 8.31 -5.44
C LYS A 65 0.07 9.75 -5.13
N THR A 66 0.15 10.65 -6.10
CA THR A 66 -0.12 12.09 -5.90
C THR A 66 -1.57 12.33 -5.55
N LEU A 67 -2.48 11.72 -6.30
CA LEU A 67 -3.91 11.82 -6.03
C LEU A 67 -4.27 11.12 -4.71
N ALA A 68 -3.67 9.96 -4.43
CA ALA A 68 -3.84 9.30 -3.14
C ALA A 68 -3.37 10.18 -1.97
N ALA A 69 -2.27 10.93 -2.11
CA ALA A 69 -1.79 11.85 -1.08
C ALA A 69 -2.77 13.02 -0.86
N GLN A 70 -3.32 13.58 -1.94
CA GLN A 70 -4.35 14.61 -1.85
C GLN A 70 -5.59 14.10 -1.11
N LEU A 71 -6.14 12.95 -1.53
CA LEU A 71 -7.30 12.34 -0.89
C LEU A 71 -7.05 12.01 0.58
N TYR A 72 -5.85 11.50 0.91
CA TYR A 72 -5.46 11.26 2.29
C TYR A 72 -5.52 12.54 3.14
N GLY A 73 -4.97 13.66 2.65
CA GLY A 73 -5.03 14.96 3.32
C GLY A 73 -6.46 15.44 3.50
N GLU A 74 -7.31 15.34 2.47
CA GLU A 74 -8.72 15.72 2.52
C GLU A 74 -9.50 14.86 3.54
N PHE A 75 -9.37 13.54 3.51
CA PHE A 75 -10.05 12.66 4.48
C PHE A 75 -9.53 12.84 5.91
N LYS A 76 -8.22 13.09 6.10
CA LYS A 76 -7.66 13.41 7.42
C LYS A 76 -8.27 14.66 8.03
N ASN A 77 -8.53 15.67 7.20
CA ASN A 77 -9.21 16.90 7.64
C ASN A 77 -10.70 16.66 7.94
N PHE A 78 -11.38 15.81 7.15
CA PHE A 78 -12.78 15.48 7.40
C PHE A 78 -13.01 14.55 8.59
N PHE A 79 -12.03 13.73 8.95
CA PHE A 79 -12.11 12.73 10.01
C PHE A 79 -10.94 12.82 10.99
N PRO A 80 -10.76 13.96 11.68
CA PRO A 80 -9.60 14.17 12.55
C PRO A 80 -9.57 13.26 13.79
N GLU A 81 -10.72 12.71 14.20
CA GLU A 81 -10.85 11.82 15.38
C GLU A 81 -10.82 10.32 14.99
N ASN A 82 -10.86 10.00 13.69
CA ASN A 82 -10.89 8.62 13.20
C ASN A 82 -9.55 8.23 12.59
N ALA A 83 -9.34 6.93 12.38
CA ALA A 83 -8.14 6.44 11.75
C ALA A 83 -8.20 6.66 10.24
N VAL A 84 -7.39 7.56 9.74
CA VAL A 84 -7.17 7.75 8.31
C VAL A 84 -5.74 7.35 8.00
N GLU A 85 -5.58 6.29 7.21
CA GLU A 85 -4.32 5.61 6.93
C GLU A 85 -3.92 5.77 5.47
N TYR A 86 -2.60 5.69 5.19
CA TYR A 86 -2.05 5.87 3.87
C TYR A 86 -1.24 4.65 3.42
N PHE A 87 -1.66 4.03 2.31
CA PHE A 87 -1.04 2.79 1.82
C PHE A 87 -0.71 2.88 0.33
N VAL A 88 0.47 3.38 0.00
CA VAL A 88 0.96 3.49 -1.38
C VAL A 88 2.27 2.73 -1.57
N SER A 89 2.80 2.71 -2.79
CA SER A 89 4.13 2.13 -3.03
C SER A 89 5.19 2.87 -2.21
N TYR A 90 5.97 2.13 -1.43
CA TYR A 90 7.02 2.66 -0.57
C TYR A 90 8.37 2.87 -1.30
N TYR A 91 8.39 2.70 -2.63
CA TYR A 91 9.55 3.00 -3.44
C TYR A 91 9.54 4.45 -3.94
N ASP A 92 10.61 5.20 -3.71
CA ASP A 92 10.85 6.48 -4.37
C ASP A 92 11.37 6.26 -5.78
N TYR A 93 12.20 5.23 -5.94
CA TYR A 93 12.65 4.72 -7.23
C TYR A 93 12.49 3.20 -7.25
N TYR A 94 12.05 2.65 -8.37
CA TYR A 94 11.90 1.21 -8.55
C TYR A 94 12.16 0.80 -10.00
N GLN A 95 13.25 0.06 -10.21
CA GLN A 95 13.54 -0.65 -11.44
C GLN A 95 13.42 -2.15 -11.17
N PRO A 96 12.40 -2.82 -11.71
CA PRO A 96 12.26 -4.26 -11.54
C PRO A 96 13.36 -5.01 -12.30
N GLU A 97 13.82 -6.14 -11.77
CA GLU A 97 14.67 -7.04 -12.53
C GLU A 97 13.95 -7.51 -13.79
N ALA A 98 14.67 -7.58 -14.89
CA ALA A 98 14.15 -8.06 -16.17
C ALA A 98 15.25 -8.70 -17.00
N TYR A 99 14.86 -9.59 -17.91
CA TYR A 99 15.74 -10.11 -18.92
C TYR A 99 15.15 -9.85 -20.31
N LEU A 100 15.97 -9.30 -21.19
CA LEU A 100 15.64 -8.99 -22.58
C LEU A 100 16.33 -10.01 -23.51
N PRO A 101 15.64 -11.08 -23.96
CA PRO A 101 16.25 -12.14 -24.76
C PRO A 101 16.83 -11.65 -26.08
N ALA A 102 16.20 -10.62 -26.69
CA ALA A 102 16.64 -10.08 -27.99
C ALA A 102 18.04 -9.45 -27.96
N THR A 103 18.46 -8.93 -26.81
CA THR A 103 19.75 -8.25 -26.61
C THR A 103 20.67 -8.95 -25.62
N ASP A 104 20.24 -10.12 -25.11
CA ASP A 104 20.93 -10.87 -24.02
C ASP A 104 21.29 -9.95 -22.84
N THR A 105 20.35 -9.09 -22.45
CA THR A 105 20.59 -8.08 -21.42
C THR A 105 19.80 -8.40 -20.16
N PHE A 106 20.51 -8.62 -19.05
CA PHE A 106 19.90 -8.70 -17.72
C PHE A 106 19.93 -7.32 -17.07
N ILE A 107 18.76 -6.87 -16.65
CA ILE A 107 18.55 -5.63 -15.89
C ILE A 107 18.43 -6.03 -14.43
N GLU A 108 19.37 -5.58 -13.62
CA GLU A 108 19.30 -5.81 -12.18
C GLU A 108 18.17 -5.00 -11.52
N LYS A 109 17.63 -5.54 -10.44
CA LYS A 109 16.68 -4.81 -9.60
C LYS A 109 17.40 -3.65 -8.90
N ASP A 110 16.89 -2.45 -9.09
CA ASP A 110 17.36 -1.25 -8.38
C ASP A 110 16.17 -0.55 -7.73
N LEU A 111 16.34 -0.11 -6.49
CA LEU A 111 15.26 0.50 -5.71
C LEU A 111 15.78 1.43 -4.61
N SER A 112 14.98 2.44 -4.33
CA SER A 112 15.13 3.30 -3.15
C SER A 112 13.85 3.23 -2.34
N ILE A 113 13.97 2.86 -1.06
CA ILE A 113 12.85 2.72 -0.13
C ILE A 113 12.64 4.05 0.60
N ASN A 114 11.38 4.45 0.73
CA ASN A 114 10.95 5.52 1.60
C ASN A 114 10.50 4.94 2.94
N ASP A 115 11.34 5.10 3.96
CA ASP A 115 11.10 4.52 5.29
C ASP A 115 9.82 5.05 5.95
N GLU A 116 9.44 6.30 5.68
CA GLU A 116 8.21 6.87 6.26
C GLU A 116 6.96 6.23 5.65
N ILE A 117 6.95 6.03 4.35
CA ILE A 117 5.84 5.34 3.68
C ILE A 117 5.79 3.86 4.12
N GLU A 118 6.93 3.20 4.33
CA GLU A 118 6.97 1.83 4.86
C GLU A 118 6.34 1.76 6.25
N LYS A 119 6.65 2.70 7.14
CA LYS A 119 6.02 2.81 8.47
C LYS A 119 4.51 3.05 8.38
N MET A 120 4.06 3.93 7.48
CA MET A 120 2.62 4.16 7.26
C MET A 120 1.90 2.89 6.79
N ARG A 121 2.53 2.07 5.96
CA ARG A 121 1.98 0.77 5.52
C ARG A 121 1.86 -0.21 6.68
N LEU A 122 2.87 -0.30 7.53
CA LEU A 122 2.84 -1.12 8.75
C LEU A 122 1.73 -0.65 9.69
N GLN A 123 1.62 0.66 9.91
CA GLN A 123 0.56 1.27 10.71
C GLN A 123 -0.83 0.91 10.16
N THR A 124 -1.04 1.03 8.86
CA THR A 124 -2.29 0.67 8.20
C THR A 124 -2.69 -0.78 8.49
N CYS A 125 -1.74 -1.73 8.33
CA CYS A 125 -1.98 -3.15 8.61
C CYS A 125 -2.30 -3.41 10.08
N ALA A 126 -1.57 -2.78 11.00
CA ALA A 126 -1.81 -2.88 12.43
C ALA A 126 -3.19 -2.31 12.82
N THR A 127 -3.55 -1.13 12.28
CA THR A 127 -4.85 -0.50 12.52
C THR A 127 -6.01 -1.38 12.04
N LEU A 128 -5.92 -1.96 10.87
CA LEU A 128 -6.94 -2.87 10.33
C LEU A 128 -7.10 -4.14 11.18
N LEU A 129 -6.00 -4.68 11.71
CA LEU A 129 -6.00 -5.90 12.55
C LEU A 129 -6.31 -5.63 14.02
N SER A 130 -6.31 -4.38 14.47
CA SER A 130 -6.65 -4.01 15.86
C SER A 130 -8.14 -4.23 16.20
N GLY A 131 -8.99 -4.54 15.21
CA GLY A 131 -10.43 -4.64 15.36
C GLY A 131 -11.17 -3.30 15.31
N ARG A 132 -10.46 -2.20 15.10
CA ARG A 132 -11.02 -0.86 14.91
C ARG A 132 -11.84 -0.82 13.61
N ARG A 133 -13.03 -0.23 13.66
CA ARG A 133 -13.94 -0.20 12.50
C ARG A 133 -14.06 1.18 11.84
N ASP A 134 -13.66 2.22 12.52
CA ASP A 134 -13.66 3.61 12.03
C ASP A 134 -12.34 3.94 11.30
N VAL A 135 -12.02 3.13 10.28
CA VAL A 135 -10.76 3.19 9.53
C VAL A 135 -11.03 3.53 8.08
N ILE A 136 -10.38 4.56 7.57
CA ILE A 136 -10.29 4.90 6.15
C ILE A 136 -8.86 4.66 5.70
N VAL A 137 -8.67 3.80 4.71
CA VAL A 137 -7.36 3.60 4.07
C VAL A 137 -7.39 4.21 2.69
N VAL A 138 -6.54 5.20 2.46
CA VAL A 138 -6.34 5.76 1.12
C VAL A 138 -5.13 5.07 0.47
N SER A 139 -5.35 4.44 -0.67
CA SER A 139 -4.34 3.62 -1.31
C SER A 139 -4.22 3.88 -2.81
N SER A 140 -3.03 3.62 -3.35
CA SER A 140 -2.86 3.43 -4.78
C SER A 140 -3.06 1.96 -5.16
N VAL A 141 -3.07 1.65 -6.46
CA VAL A 141 -3.16 0.27 -6.97
C VAL A 141 -2.06 -0.67 -6.45
N SER A 142 -1.02 -0.12 -5.78
CA SER A 142 0.00 -0.93 -5.11
C SER A 142 -0.53 -1.83 -3.99
N CYS A 143 -1.72 -1.57 -3.47
CA CYS A 143 -2.40 -2.41 -2.47
C CYS A 143 -2.77 -3.81 -3.00
N LEU A 144 -2.79 -3.99 -4.31
CA LEU A 144 -3.11 -5.24 -4.98
C LEU A 144 -1.89 -6.14 -5.20
N TYR A 145 -0.69 -5.66 -4.88
CA TYR A 145 0.53 -6.47 -4.84
C TYR A 145 0.65 -7.23 -3.53
N GLY A 146 1.48 -8.27 -3.55
CA GLY A 146 1.74 -9.11 -2.39
C GLY A 146 2.14 -8.31 -1.15
N SER A 147 1.41 -8.55 -0.08
CA SER A 147 1.70 -8.12 1.29
C SER A 147 1.93 -9.36 2.15
N GLY A 148 2.41 -9.21 3.38
CA GLY A 148 2.53 -10.33 4.31
C GLY A 148 1.17 -10.99 4.60
N ASN A 149 1.20 -12.22 5.10
CA ASN A 149 0.00 -12.90 5.55
C ASN A 149 -0.57 -12.20 6.80
N PRO A 150 -1.84 -11.72 6.79
CA PRO A 150 -2.42 -11.03 7.94
C PRO A 150 -2.49 -11.91 9.20
N GLU A 151 -2.69 -13.22 9.06
CA GLU A 151 -2.69 -14.15 10.20
C GLU A 151 -1.31 -14.24 10.85
N ASP A 152 -0.25 -14.33 10.07
CA ASP A 152 1.12 -14.38 10.58
C ASP A 152 1.54 -13.06 11.23
N PHE A 153 1.19 -11.94 10.60
CA PHE A 153 1.44 -10.60 11.15
C PHE A 153 0.72 -10.40 12.48
N HIS A 154 -0.54 -10.83 12.58
CA HIS A 154 -1.30 -10.77 13.82
C HIS A 154 -0.76 -11.75 14.88
N ALA A 155 -0.42 -12.98 14.50
CA ALA A 155 0.10 -14.00 15.43
C ALA A 155 1.47 -13.64 16.02
N THR A 156 2.27 -12.85 15.28
CA THR A 156 3.58 -12.36 15.76
C THR A 156 3.45 -11.07 16.57
N ALA A 157 2.28 -10.42 16.56
CA ALA A 157 2.03 -9.29 17.44
C ALA A 157 2.01 -9.76 18.89
N VAL A 158 2.69 -9.02 19.77
CA VAL A 158 2.82 -9.38 21.17
C VAL A 158 2.05 -8.38 22.02
N SER A 159 1.07 -8.89 22.76
CA SER A 159 0.30 -8.08 23.71
C SER A 159 0.74 -8.37 25.13
N PHE A 160 0.88 -7.32 25.90
CA PHE A 160 1.24 -7.34 27.33
C PHE A 160 0.29 -6.46 28.11
N LYS A 161 0.04 -6.86 29.35
CA LYS A 161 -0.80 -6.13 30.29
C LYS A 161 -0.09 -5.97 31.62
N VAL A 162 -0.36 -4.87 32.33
CA VAL A 162 0.08 -4.70 33.72
C VAL A 162 -0.49 -5.83 34.58
N GLY A 163 0.35 -6.47 35.35
CA GLY A 163 0.05 -7.66 36.14
C GLY A 163 0.28 -8.99 35.42
N ASP A 164 0.70 -9.01 34.19
CA ASP A 164 1.05 -10.23 33.46
C ASP A 164 2.32 -10.86 34.08
N ILE A 165 2.26 -12.16 34.37
CA ILE A 165 3.40 -12.94 34.83
C ILE A 165 4.10 -13.53 33.59
N VAL A 166 5.18 -12.91 33.18
CA VAL A 166 5.99 -13.32 32.04
C VAL A 166 7.47 -13.24 32.42
N SER A 167 8.23 -14.31 32.19
CA SER A 167 9.65 -14.23 32.50
C SER A 167 10.33 -13.19 31.63
N TYR A 168 11.21 -12.38 32.21
CA TYR A 168 11.98 -11.36 31.56
C TYR A 168 12.64 -11.85 30.24
N LYS A 169 13.21 -13.06 30.26
CA LYS A 169 13.80 -13.67 29.05
C LYS A 169 12.77 -13.96 27.97
N GLN A 170 11.58 -14.44 28.31
CA GLN A 170 10.51 -14.68 27.34
C GLN A 170 10.01 -13.38 26.75
N PHE A 171 9.90 -12.33 27.55
CA PHE A 171 9.53 -11.01 27.06
C PHE A 171 10.51 -10.50 25.99
N LEU A 172 11.82 -10.53 26.30
CA LEU A 172 12.84 -10.12 25.32
C LEU A 172 12.86 -11.01 24.08
N TYR A 173 12.64 -12.32 24.24
CA TYR A 173 12.57 -13.24 23.12
C TYR A 173 11.41 -12.92 22.18
N LYS A 174 10.23 -12.60 22.71
CA LYS A 174 9.08 -12.18 21.93
C LYS A 174 9.33 -10.88 21.14
N LEU A 175 10.07 -9.91 21.70
CA LEU A 175 10.46 -8.71 20.94
C LEU A 175 11.38 -9.05 19.76
N VAL A 176 12.32 -9.99 19.95
CA VAL A 176 13.19 -10.45 18.86
C VAL A 176 12.39 -11.21 17.79
N GLU A 177 11.41 -12.02 18.17
CA GLU A 177 10.49 -12.67 17.23
C GLU A 177 9.65 -11.67 16.43
N ALA A 178 9.27 -10.54 17.06
CA ALA A 178 8.62 -9.41 16.40
C ALA A 178 9.60 -8.54 15.55
N LEU A 179 10.83 -9.01 15.36
CA LEU A 179 11.90 -8.38 14.57
C LEU A 179 12.43 -7.06 15.15
N TYR A 180 12.37 -6.90 16.49
CA TYR A 180 13.03 -5.81 17.18
C TYR A 180 14.47 -6.19 17.54
N THR A 181 15.36 -5.21 17.40
CA THR A 181 16.78 -5.40 17.66
C THR A 181 17.18 -4.77 19.01
N ARG A 182 17.94 -5.50 19.83
CA ARG A 182 18.51 -4.94 21.05
C ARG A 182 19.61 -3.92 20.73
N THR A 183 19.56 -2.78 21.40
CA THR A 183 20.59 -1.74 21.32
C THR A 183 21.09 -1.34 22.71
N GLU A 184 22.33 -0.89 22.78
CA GLU A 184 22.92 -0.25 23.97
C GLU A 184 23.18 1.24 23.72
N ARG A 185 22.84 1.71 22.51
CA ARG A 185 22.99 3.09 22.05
C ARG A 185 21.63 3.79 21.99
N ASP A 186 21.49 4.73 21.09
CA ASP A 186 20.25 5.46 20.85
C ASP A 186 19.12 4.52 20.44
N LEU A 187 17.93 4.80 20.95
CA LEU A 187 16.70 4.09 20.57
C LEU A 187 16.24 4.58 19.20
N LEU A 188 16.34 3.71 18.21
CA LEU A 188 15.82 3.92 16.86
C LEU A 188 14.51 3.11 16.69
N PRO A 189 13.66 3.42 15.70
CA PRO A 189 12.49 2.61 15.41
C PRO A 189 12.83 1.12 15.28
N ALA A 190 11.96 0.25 15.82
CA ALA A 190 12.16 -1.20 15.89
C ALA A 190 13.38 -1.64 16.72
N THR A 191 13.79 -0.86 17.72
CA THR A 191 14.83 -1.27 18.68
C THR A 191 14.30 -1.26 20.11
N PHE A 192 14.96 -2.02 20.98
CA PHE A 192 14.71 -1.98 22.40
C PHE A 192 16.02 -1.94 23.21
N ARG A 193 15.97 -1.31 24.37
CA ARG A 193 17.09 -1.19 25.30
C ARG A 193 16.69 -1.73 26.65
N VAL A 194 17.63 -2.43 27.28
CA VAL A 194 17.47 -3.05 28.57
C VAL A 194 18.28 -2.27 29.60
N ASN A 195 17.64 -1.86 30.69
CA ASN A 195 18.30 -1.18 31.79
C ASN A 195 17.77 -1.68 33.13
N GLY A 196 18.48 -2.66 33.71
CA GLY A 196 18.02 -3.35 34.92
C GLY A 196 16.69 -4.07 34.70
N ASP A 197 15.71 -3.78 35.54
CA ASP A 197 14.33 -4.33 35.45
C ASP A 197 13.41 -3.56 34.50
N THR A 198 14.00 -2.71 33.67
CA THR A 198 13.26 -1.85 32.74
C THR A 198 13.63 -2.14 31.29
N VAL A 199 12.64 -2.19 30.42
CA VAL A 199 12.82 -2.34 28.98
C VAL A 199 12.20 -1.15 28.27
N ASP A 200 13.03 -0.35 27.58
CA ASP A 200 12.59 0.73 26.71
C ASP A 200 12.45 0.19 25.28
N ILE A 201 11.28 0.35 24.66
CA ILE A 201 10.97 -0.17 23.33
C ILE A 201 10.56 0.99 22.44
N MET A 202 11.33 1.23 21.39
CA MET A 202 10.95 2.18 20.34
C MET A 202 10.10 1.45 19.30
N ALA A 203 8.82 1.77 19.23
CA ALA A 203 7.92 1.17 18.26
C ALA A 203 8.43 1.39 16.82
N ALA A 204 8.21 0.42 15.95
CA ALA A 204 8.59 0.52 14.54
C ALA A 204 7.81 1.64 13.82
N PHE A 205 6.58 1.89 14.26
CA PHE A 205 5.65 2.90 13.73
C PHE A 205 4.69 3.36 14.83
N GLY A 206 3.88 4.40 14.56
CA GLY A 206 2.86 4.90 15.50
C GLY A 206 2.13 6.10 14.93
N GLU A 207 0.95 6.40 15.46
CA GLU A 207 0.02 7.42 14.98
C GLU A 207 0.64 8.85 14.97
N PHE A 208 1.62 9.10 15.86
CA PHE A 208 2.35 10.36 15.96
C PHE A 208 3.86 10.19 15.78
N GLY A 209 4.28 9.22 14.96
CA GLY A 209 5.67 8.79 14.86
C GLY A 209 5.97 7.61 15.78
N SER A 210 7.23 7.19 15.82
CA SER A 210 7.63 6.07 16.67
C SER A 210 7.52 6.45 18.14
N GLN A 211 6.63 5.78 18.87
CA GLN A 211 6.45 5.97 20.31
C GLN A 211 7.44 5.11 21.10
N CYS A 212 7.97 5.64 22.19
CA CYS A 212 8.80 4.91 23.12
C CYS A 212 7.96 4.40 24.29
N TYR A 213 7.95 3.09 24.47
CA TYR A 213 7.30 2.42 25.59
C TYR A 213 8.32 1.97 26.60
N ARG A 214 8.07 2.21 27.87
CA ARG A 214 8.87 1.70 29.00
C ARG A 214 8.05 0.66 29.75
N VAL A 215 8.54 -0.57 29.78
CA VAL A 215 7.96 -1.67 30.55
C VAL A 215 8.83 -1.92 31.77
N MET A 216 8.23 -1.88 32.94
CA MET A 216 8.89 -2.09 34.22
C MET A 216 8.50 -3.45 34.76
N PHE A 217 9.50 -4.20 35.26
CA PHE A 217 9.34 -5.51 35.85
C PHE A 217 9.60 -5.46 37.34
N TYR A 218 8.79 -6.19 38.09
CA TYR A 218 9.13 -6.64 39.43
C TYR A 218 9.22 -8.16 39.40
N ASP A 219 10.44 -8.70 39.51
CA ASP A 219 10.74 -10.12 39.28
C ASP A 219 10.26 -10.60 37.88
N ASN A 220 9.19 -11.38 37.80
CA ASN A 220 8.58 -11.87 36.56
C ASN A 220 7.19 -11.25 36.26
N GLU A 221 6.83 -10.21 36.97
CA GLU A 221 5.55 -9.51 36.79
C GLU A 221 5.77 -8.15 36.12
N ILE A 222 4.92 -7.78 35.16
CA ILE A 222 4.90 -6.45 34.59
C ILE A 222 4.21 -5.50 35.57
N GLU A 223 4.99 -4.69 36.27
CA GLU A 223 4.50 -3.74 37.25
C GLU A 223 3.84 -2.52 36.66
N ALA A 224 4.43 -1.97 35.59
CA ALA A 224 3.92 -0.79 34.92
C ALA A 224 4.34 -0.69 33.46
N ILE A 225 3.51 -0.01 32.65
CA ILE A 225 3.81 0.32 31.26
C ILE A 225 3.58 1.81 31.06
N TRP A 226 4.60 2.51 30.56
CA TRP A 226 4.55 3.94 30.31
C TRP A 226 4.89 4.27 28.86
N ILE A 227 4.26 5.31 28.35
CA ILE A 227 4.75 6.04 27.18
C ILE A 227 5.73 7.09 27.71
N VAL A 228 6.94 7.11 27.17
CA VAL A 228 8.02 8.01 27.60
C VAL A 228 8.57 8.82 26.42
N ASP A 229 9.08 9.99 26.72
CA ASP A 229 9.85 10.77 25.77
C ASP A 229 11.21 10.08 25.53
N PRO A 230 11.55 9.72 24.29
CA PRO A 230 12.78 8.95 24.02
C PRO A 230 14.08 9.70 24.30
N ALA A 231 14.06 11.05 24.27
CA ALA A 231 15.24 11.86 24.50
C ALA A 231 15.50 12.09 25.98
N THR A 232 14.45 12.34 26.77
CA THR A 232 14.56 12.69 28.18
C THR A 232 14.25 11.51 29.12
N GLY A 233 13.58 10.48 28.63
CA GLY A 233 13.06 9.38 29.44
C GLY A 233 11.89 9.78 30.35
N ALA A 234 11.36 11.00 30.22
CA ALA A 234 10.25 11.49 31.01
C ALA A 234 8.94 10.76 30.67
N ARG A 235 8.18 10.40 31.71
CA ARG A 235 6.87 9.75 31.54
C ARG A 235 5.86 10.74 30.96
N ILE A 236 5.27 10.39 29.81
CA ILE A 236 4.19 11.12 29.17
C ILE A 236 2.84 10.60 29.65
N GLN A 237 2.66 9.28 29.62
CA GLN A 237 1.39 8.63 29.94
C GLN A 237 1.62 7.25 30.56
N THR A 238 0.68 6.82 31.42
CA THR A 238 0.60 5.42 31.88
C THR A 238 -0.48 4.71 31.08
N ILE A 239 -0.20 3.48 30.67
CA ILE A 239 -1.12 2.60 29.95
C ILE A 239 -1.19 1.24 30.63
N ASP A 240 -2.33 0.56 30.56
CA ASP A 240 -2.54 -0.74 31.18
C ASP A 240 -2.21 -1.89 30.23
N THR A 241 -2.27 -1.66 28.92
CA THR A 241 -2.03 -2.66 27.89
C THR A 241 -1.15 -2.10 26.77
N LEU A 242 -0.25 -2.94 26.26
CA LEU A 242 0.66 -2.61 25.17
C LEU A 242 0.62 -3.75 24.15
N THR A 243 0.36 -3.40 22.88
CA THR A 243 0.53 -4.34 21.77
C THR A 243 1.68 -3.89 20.89
N ILE A 244 2.67 -4.73 20.72
CA ILE A 244 3.82 -4.54 19.84
C ILE A 244 3.58 -5.35 18.57
N TYR A 245 3.43 -4.69 17.46
CA TYR A 245 3.33 -5.31 16.14
C TYR A 245 4.71 -5.53 15.53
N PRO A 246 4.86 -6.53 14.64
CA PRO A 246 6.14 -6.79 13.98
C PRO A 246 6.68 -5.57 13.23
N ALA A 247 8.00 -5.45 13.22
CA ALA A 247 8.69 -4.34 12.57
C ALA A 247 8.70 -4.41 11.03
N ARG A 248 8.18 -5.49 10.43
CA ARG A 248 8.06 -5.69 8.97
C ARG A 248 6.77 -6.42 8.62
N LEU A 249 6.25 -6.17 7.41
CA LEU A 249 5.04 -6.87 6.92
C LEU A 249 5.25 -8.36 6.64
N PHE A 250 6.43 -8.73 6.16
CA PHE A 250 6.78 -10.13 5.91
C PHE A 250 7.45 -10.72 7.15
N VAL A 251 6.64 -11.37 7.96
CA VAL A 251 7.10 -12.09 9.15
C VAL A 251 6.82 -13.57 8.94
N THR A 252 7.78 -14.42 9.28
CA THR A 252 7.61 -15.87 9.22
C THR A 252 8.42 -16.53 10.34
N THR A 253 7.92 -17.66 10.83
CA THR A 253 8.58 -18.39 11.91
C THR A 253 9.82 -19.14 11.41
N LYS A 254 10.76 -19.47 12.31
CA LYS A 254 11.94 -20.26 11.95
C LYS A 254 11.57 -21.63 11.36
N GLU A 255 10.52 -22.25 11.86
CA GLU A 255 10.01 -23.53 11.36
C GLU A 255 9.54 -23.39 9.91
N ARG A 256 8.83 -22.30 9.59
CA ARG A 256 8.41 -22.01 8.21
C ARG A 256 9.60 -21.69 7.30
N ILE A 257 10.59 -20.94 7.78
CA ILE A 257 11.82 -20.68 7.01
C ILE A 257 12.50 -22.01 6.67
N ASN A 258 12.65 -22.92 7.64
CA ASN A 258 13.27 -24.22 7.40
C ASN A 258 12.47 -25.07 6.40
N ALA A 259 11.14 -25.08 6.52
CA ALA A 259 10.27 -25.78 5.57
C ALA A 259 10.37 -25.16 4.17
N ALA A 260 10.38 -23.83 4.06
CA ALA A 260 10.54 -23.10 2.81
C ALA A 260 11.89 -23.43 2.14
N VAL A 261 12.97 -23.41 2.88
CA VAL A 261 14.33 -23.77 2.41
C VAL A 261 14.34 -25.17 1.82
N GLN A 262 13.75 -26.15 2.52
CA GLN A 262 13.64 -27.53 2.02
C GLN A 262 12.87 -27.61 0.69
N GLN A 263 11.73 -26.92 0.62
CA GLN A 263 10.89 -26.91 -0.58
C GLN A 263 11.59 -26.20 -1.75
N ILE A 264 12.32 -25.11 -1.50
CA ILE A 264 13.12 -24.40 -2.51
C ILE A 264 14.21 -25.32 -3.08
N TYR A 265 14.90 -26.10 -2.23
CA TYR A 265 15.89 -27.07 -2.70
C TYR A 265 15.29 -28.14 -3.60
N LEU A 266 14.10 -28.66 -3.24
CA LEU A 266 13.41 -29.67 -4.05
C LEU A 266 13.01 -29.10 -5.42
N ASP A 267 12.48 -27.88 -5.45
CA ASP A 267 12.05 -27.24 -6.70
C ASP A 267 13.26 -26.79 -7.54
N LEU A 268 14.38 -26.41 -6.91
CA LEU A 268 15.65 -26.16 -7.59
C LEU A 268 16.16 -27.41 -8.30
N GLY A 269 16.18 -28.56 -7.61
CA GLY A 269 16.58 -29.84 -8.21
C GLY A 269 15.76 -30.17 -9.45
N LYS A 270 14.45 -30.05 -9.39
CA LYS A 270 13.54 -30.27 -10.54
C LYS A 270 13.82 -29.30 -11.69
N GLN A 271 14.10 -28.03 -11.38
CA GLN A 271 14.37 -27.03 -12.41
C GLN A 271 15.72 -27.23 -13.09
N ILE A 272 16.74 -27.64 -12.35
CA ILE A 272 18.06 -28.03 -12.90
C ILE A 272 17.89 -29.22 -13.85
N GLU A 273 17.23 -30.28 -13.39
CA GLU A 273 17.00 -31.51 -14.21
C GLU A 273 16.20 -31.17 -15.49
N PHE A 274 15.22 -30.26 -15.40
CA PHE A 274 14.48 -29.79 -16.56
C PHE A 274 15.40 -29.10 -17.58
N PHE A 275 16.24 -28.15 -17.16
CA PHE A 275 17.16 -27.46 -18.07
C PHE A 275 18.21 -28.40 -18.66
N GLU A 276 18.75 -29.34 -17.88
CA GLU A 276 19.73 -30.32 -18.37
C GLU A 276 19.13 -31.25 -19.44
N ARG A 277 17.89 -31.71 -19.24
CA ARG A 277 17.16 -32.52 -20.24
C ARG A 277 16.94 -31.79 -21.56
N GLU A 278 16.67 -30.47 -21.47
CA GLU A 278 16.50 -29.61 -22.65
C GLU A 278 17.83 -29.15 -23.26
N GLY A 279 18.98 -29.59 -22.73
CA GLY A 279 20.32 -29.22 -23.20
C GLY A 279 20.73 -27.78 -22.83
N ARG A 280 20.03 -27.15 -21.91
CA ARG A 280 20.18 -25.74 -21.46
C ARG A 280 21.08 -25.66 -20.23
N THR A 281 22.34 -26.04 -20.41
CA THR A 281 23.31 -26.17 -19.31
C THR A 281 23.68 -24.83 -18.66
N MET A 282 23.67 -23.74 -19.42
CA MET A 282 23.95 -22.40 -18.87
C MET A 282 22.84 -21.92 -17.93
N GLU A 283 21.59 -22.15 -18.30
CA GLU A 283 20.44 -21.82 -17.45
C GLU A 283 20.42 -22.70 -16.20
N ALA A 284 20.74 -23.99 -16.33
CA ALA A 284 20.87 -24.90 -15.19
C ALA A 284 21.91 -24.40 -14.18
N GLN A 285 23.10 -24.01 -14.67
CA GLN A 285 24.17 -23.49 -13.83
C GLN A 285 23.80 -22.13 -13.18
N ARG A 286 23.20 -21.24 -13.96
CA ARG A 286 22.76 -19.91 -13.49
C ARG A 286 21.75 -20.01 -12.35
N ILE A 287 20.69 -20.80 -12.55
CA ILE A 287 19.64 -20.94 -11.51
C ILE A 287 20.21 -21.61 -10.26
N LYS A 288 21.10 -22.60 -10.42
CA LYS A 288 21.76 -23.25 -9.30
C LYS A 288 22.56 -22.27 -8.46
N GLN A 289 23.48 -21.53 -9.07
CA GLN A 289 24.32 -20.57 -8.36
C GLN A 289 23.51 -19.50 -7.66
N ARG A 290 22.48 -18.96 -8.34
CA ARG A 290 21.64 -17.93 -7.78
C ARG A 290 20.84 -18.40 -6.57
N VAL A 291 20.17 -19.52 -6.68
CA VAL A 291 19.30 -20.02 -5.62
C VAL A 291 20.11 -20.54 -4.43
N GLU A 292 21.24 -21.21 -4.65
CA GLU A 292 22.13 -21.63 -3.56
C GLU A 292 22.64 -20.43 -2.75
N TYR A 293 23.05 -19.36 -3.43
CA TYR A 293 23.45 -18.11 -2.77
C TYR A 293 22.30 -17.46 -1.97
N ASP A 294 21.11 -17.35 -2.57
CA ASP A 294 19.93 -16.80 -1.88
C ASP A 294 19.55 -17.65 -0.66
N LEU A 295 19.68 -18.98 -0.74
CA LEU A 295 19.40 -19.90 0.37
C LEU A 295 20.41 -19.79 1.52
N GLU A 296 21.68 -19.57 1.25
CA GLU A 296 22.69 -19.29 2.28
C GLU A 296 22.33 -18.00 3.03
N MET A 297 22.00 -16.92 2.31
CA MET A 297 21.58 -15.67 2.93
C MET A 297 20.31 -15.83 3.77
N ILE A 298 19.30 -16.56 3.28
CA ILE A 298 18.06 -16.80 4.03
C ILE A 298 18.35 -17.58 5.32
N LYS A 299 19.25 -18.56 5.30
CA LYS A 299 19.61 -19.35 6.50
C LYS A 299 20.38 -18.54 7.54
N GLU A 300 21.35 -17.75 7.10
CA GLU A 300 22.24 -17.00 7.97
C GLU A 300 21.60 -15.69 8.48
N LEU A 301 20.92 -14.97 7.60
CA LEU A 301 20.41 -13.62 7.86
C LEU A 301 18.88 -13.55 7.96
N GLY A 302 18.16 -14.62 7.59
CA GLY A 302 16.69 -14.62 7.47
C GLY A 302 16.17 -13.83 6.28
N TYR A 303 17.05 -13.37 5.37
CA TYR A 303 16.71 -12.48 4.26
C TYR A 303 17.68 -12.67 3.10
N CYS A 304 17.21 -12.40 1.87
CA CYS A 304 18.07 -12.24 0.67
C CYS A 304 17.51 -11.15 -0.25
N PRO A 305 18.32 -10.51 -1.11
CA PRO A 305 17.84 -9.62 -2.17
C PRO A 305 16.88 -10.35 -3.11
N GLY A 306 15.64 -9.83 -3.23
CA GLY A 306 14.62 -10.48 -4.03
C GLY A 306 13.86 -11.60 -3.30
N ILE A 307 13.85 -11.60 -1.97
CA ILE A 307 13.15 -12.60 -1.14
C ILE A 307 11.66 -12.75 -1.53
N GLU A 308 11.06 -11.72 -2.10
CA GLU A 308 9.69 -11.76 -2.60
C GLU A 308 9.47 -12.83 -3.69
N ASN A 309 10.52 -13.23 -4.42
CA ASN A 309 10.44 -14.32 -5.39
C ASN A 309 10.24 -15.69 -4.74
N TYR A 310 10.48 -15.78 -3.44
CA TYR A 310 10.27 -16.97 -2.60
C TYR A 310 9.03 -16.86 -1.70
N SER A 311 8.22 -15.78 -1.83
CA SER A 311 7.07 -15.51 -0.96
C SER A 311 6.10 -16.68 -0.85
N ARG A 312 5.84 -17.41 -1.94
CA ARG A 312 4.99 -18.60 -1.94
C ARG A 312 5.43 -19.66 -0.92
N TYR A 313 6.73 -19.91 -0.82
CA TYR A 313 7.27 -20.90 0.13
C TYR A 313 7.19 -20.38 1.57
N LEU A 314 7.49 -19.08 1.76
CA LEU A 314 7.47 -18.44 3.07
C LEU A 314 6.05 -18.34 3.64
N ASP A 315 5.06 -18.08 2.77
CA ASP A 315 3.63 -18.04 3.14
C ASP A 315 3.00 -19.45 3.23
N GLY A 316 3.68 -20.49 2.76
CA GLY A 316 3.14 -21.85 2.69
C GLY A 316 2.01 -22.03 1.67
N ARG A 317 1.91 -21.15 0.66
CA ARG A 317 0.86 -21.17 -0.35
C ARG A 317 1.12 -22.24 -1.43
N ALA A 318 0.04 -22.83 -1.95
CA ALA A 318 0.11 -23.70 -3.11
C ALA A 318 0.50 -22.93 -4.38
N ALA A 319 1.15 -23.60 -5.34
CA ALA A 319 1.52 -23.01 -6.61
C ALA A 319 0.29 -22.47 -7.35
N GLY A 320 0.43 -21.27 -7.96
CA GLY A 320 -0.64 -20.61 -8.73
C GLY A 320 -1.69 -19.89 -7.90
N THR A 321 -1.69 -20.03 -6.57
CA THR A 321 -2.61 -19.28 -5.72
C THR A 321 -2.24 -17.79 -5.68
N ARG A 322 -3.25 -16.93 -5.46
CA ARG A 322 -3.02 -15.50 -5.33
C ARG A 322 -2.20 -15.16 -4.09
N PRO A 323 -1.36 -14.13 -4.10
CA PRO A 323 -0.72 -13.65 -2.90
C PRO A 323 -1.73 -12.96 -1.96
N PHE A 324 -1.38 -12.85 -0.68
CA PHE A 324 -2.07 -11.95 0.22
C PHE A 324 -1.79 -10.50 -0.18
N CYS A 325 -2.79 -9.65 -0.05
CA CYS A 325 -2.68 -8.22 -0.36
C CYS A 325 -3.39 -7.39 0.73
N LEU A 326 -3.41 -6.06 0.59
CA LEU A 326 -4.04 -5.21 1.59
C LEU A 326 -5.53 -5.55 1.82
N LEU A 327 -6.25 -6.00 0.79
CA LEU A 327 -7.67 -6.35 0.91
C LEU A 327 -7.91 -7.52 1.86
N ASP A 328 -6.92 -8.39 2.09
CA ASP A 328 -7.01 -9.50 3.05
C ASP A 328 -6.98 -9.03 4.52
N TYR A 329 -6.53 -7.81 4.78
CA TYR A 329 -6.54 -7.20 6.11
C TYR A 329 -7.88 -6.56 6.47
N PHE A 330 -8.73 -6.28 5.47
CA PHE A 330 -10.04 -5.71 5.70
C PHE A 330 -11.05 -6.75 6.19
N PRO A 331 -12.04 -6.34 7.02
CA PRO A 331 -13.19 -7.19 7.31
C PRO A 331 -14.04 -7.37 6.04
N LYS A 332 -14.81 -8.45 5.97
CA LYS A 332 -15.61 -8.80 4.78
C LYS A 332 -16.64 -7.74 4.39
N ASP A 333 -17.10 -6.94 5.34
CA ASP A 333 -18.17 -5.94 5.17
C ASP A 333 -17.63 -4.49 5.01
N TYR A 334 -16.49 -4.32 4.35
CA TYR A 334 -15.91 -3.01 4.08
C TYR A 334 -16.57 -2.29 2.88
N LEU A 335 -16.41 -0.97 2.85
CA LEU A 335 -16.79 -0.10 1.72
C LEU A 335 -15.56 0.16 0.83
N LEU A 336 -15.70 -0.03 -0.47
CA LEU A 336 -14.68 0.29 -1.46
C LEU A 336 -15.10 1.51 -2.27
N LEU A 337 -14.31 2.57 -2.22
CA LEU A 337 -14.45 3.73 -3.10
C LEU A 337 -13.34 3.67 -4.15
N ILE A 338 -13.69 3.70 -5.41
CA ILE A 338 -12.71 3.71 -6.53
C ILE A 338 -12.77 5.08 -7.17
N ASP A 339 -11.75 5.89 -6.84
CA ASP A 339 -11.65 7.24 -7.37
C ASP A 339 -11.08 7.22 -8.79
N GLU A 340 -11.59 8.15 -9.64
CA GLU A 340 -11.33 8.18 -11.08
C GLU A 340 -11.38 6.77 -11.69
N SER A 341 -12.50 6.07 -11.44
CA SER A 341 -12.66 4.64 -11.74
C SER A 341 -12.40 4.28 -13.19
N HIS A 342 -12.74 5.17 -14.13
CA HIS A 342 -12.48 5.02 -15.56
C HIS A 342 -10.99 4.92 -15.92
N VAL A 343 -10.08 5.36 -15.04
CA VAL A 343 -8.62 5.20 -15.14
C VAL A 343 -8.12 4.07 -14.25
N THR A 344 -8.61 4.02 -13.02
CA THR A 344 -8.15 3.08 -11.98
C THR A 344 -8.41 1.63 -12.37
N LEU A 345 -9.61 1.31 -12.87
CA LEU A 345 -9.97 -0.06 -13.24
C LEU A 345 -9.18 -0.62 -14.43
N PRO A 346 -9.01 0.10 -15.55
CA PRO A 346 -8.13 -0.35 -16.62
C PRO A 346 -6.67 -0.57 -16.17
N GLN A 347 -6.17 0.25 -15.24
CA GLN A 347 -4.85 0.06 -14.67
C GLN A 347 -4.77 -1.25 -13.89
N VAL A 348 -5.76 -1.54 -13.02
CA VAL A 348 -5.83 -2.82 -12.29
C VAL A 348 -5.86 -4.00 -13.27
N HIS A 349 -6.61 -3.89 -14.35
CA HIS A 349 -6.71 -4.94 -15.37
C HIS A 349 -5.36 -5.19 -16.07
N GLY A 350 -4.60 -4.13 -16.36
CA GLY A 350 -3.31 -4.22 -17.09
C GLY A 350 -2.13 -4.71 -16.25
N MET A 351 -2.17 -4.58 -14.92
CA MET A 351 -1.02 -4.83 -14.04
C MET A 351 -0.49 -6.26 -14.10
N PHE A 352 -1.38 -7.24 -14.11
CA PHE A 352 -1.00 -8.66 -14.09
C PHE A 352 -0.24 -9.08 -15.36
N GLY A 353 -0.69 -8.63 -16.54
CA GLY A 353 -0.10 -9.03 -17.82
C GLY A 353 1.37 -8.59 -17.95
N GLY A 354 1.68 -7.36 -17.58
CA GLY A 354 3.04 -6.82 -17.64
C GLY A 354 4.01 -7.51 -16.68
N ASP A 355 3.59 -7.75 -15.43
CA ASP A 355 4.40 -8.46 -14.44
C ASP A 355 4.67 -9.92 -14.84
N ARG A 356 3.64 -10.59 -15.37
CA ARG A 356 3.72 -11.98 -15.83
C ARG A 356 4.73 -12.14 -16.95
N ALA A 357 4.64 -11.35 -18.02
CA ALA A 357 5.52 -11.47 -19.18
C ALA A 357 7.01 -11.30 -18.78
N ARG A 358 7.29 -10.32 -17.91
CA ARG A 358 8.63 -10.10 -17.38
C ARG A 358 9.16 -11.32 -16.60
N LYS A 359 8.35 -11.90 -15.72
CA LYS A 359 8.73 -13.04 -14.88
C LYS A 359 8.82 -14.35 -15.66
N GLU A 360 8.03 -14.52 -16.71
CA GLU A 360 8.15 -15.66 -17.61
C GLU A 360 9.54 -15.70 -18.22
N ASN A 361 10.07 -14.57 -18.73
CA ASN A 361 11.43 -14.50 -19.23
C ASN A 361 12.48 -14.84 -18.16
N LEU A 362 12.36 -14.29 -16.94
CA LEU A 362 13.30 -14.59 -15.86
C LEU A 362 13.33 -16.07 -15.48
N VAL A 363 12.19 -16.73 -15.50
CA VAL A 363 12.10 -18.18 -15.22
C VAL A 363 12.63 -19.00 -16.39
N GLU A 364 12.24 -18.67 -17.61
CA GLU A 364 12.62 -19.40 -18.80
C GLU A 364 14.14 -19.39 -19.01
N TYR A 365 14.80 -18.26 -18.75
CA TYR A 365 16.25 -18.13 -18.93
C TYR A 365 17.07 -18.39 -17.66
N GLY A 366 16.48 -19.04 -16.64
CA GLY A 366 17.20 -19.54 -15.46
C GLY A 366 17.66 -18.46 -14.48
N PHE A 367 17.03 -17.28 -14.46
CA PHE A 367 17.31 -16.24 -13.48
C PHE A 367 16.49 -16.41 -12.19
N ARG A 368 15.29 -17.02 -12.29
CA ARG A 368 14.39 -17.25 -11.15
C ARG A 368 13.71 -18.61 -11.24
N LEU A 369 13.34 -19.17 -10.06
CA LEU A 369 12.50 -20.36 -9.98
C LEU A 369 11.07 -20.06 -10.45
N PRO A 370 10.30 -21.07 -10.91
CA PRO A 370 8.89 -20.92 -11.28
C PRO A 370 8.02 -20.23 -10.23
N ALA A 371 8.37 -20.37 -8.94
CA ALA A 371 7.67 -19.73 -7.82
C ALA A 371 7.69 -18.19 -7.87
N ALA A 372 8.65 -17.59 -8.55
CA ALA A 372 8.69 -16.14 -8.73
C ALA A 372 7.44 -15.60 -9.42
N LYS A 373 6.78 -16.39 -10.26
CA LYS A 373 5.52 -16.05 -10.93
C LYS A 373 4.33 -15.95 -9.99
N ASP A 374 4.42 -16.52 -8.78
CA ASP A 374 3.37 -16.47 -7.76
C ASP A 374 3.46 -15.21 -6.87
N ASN A 375 4.56 -14.46 -6.94
CA ASN A 375 4.66 -13.11 -6.40
C ASN A 375 4.21 -12.10 -7.46
N ARG A 376 2.94 -11.79 -7.49
CA ARG A 376 2.28 -11.04 -8.56
C ARG A 376 1.18 -10.14 -8.02
N PRO A 377 0.74 -9.11 -8.75
CA PRO A 377 -0.51 -8.45 -8.40
C PRO A 377 -1.69 -9.40 -8.58
N LEU A 378 -2.81 -9.06 -7.98
CA LEU A 378 -4.07 -9.76 -8.22
C LEU A 378 -4.40 -9.74 -9.72
N ARG A 379 -5.02 -10.82 -10.20
CA ARG A 379 -5.75 -10.77 -11.47
C ARG A 379 -7.02 -9.95 -11.29
N PHE A 380 -7.54 -9.41 -12.36
CA PHE A 380 -8.75 -8.59 -12.29
C PHE A 380 -9.94 -9.37 -11.70
N GLU A 381 -10.12 -10.63 -12.06
CA GLU A 381 -11.18 -11.49 -11.56
C GLU A 381 -11.02 -11.80 -10.06
N GLU A 382 -9.76 -11.93 -9.59
CA GLU A 382 -9.45 -12.10 -8.17
C GLU A 382 -9.79 -10.84 -7.37
N PHE A 383 -9.48 -9.67 -7.94
CA PHE A 383 -9.87 -8.37 -7.36
C PHE A 383 -11.39 -8.23 -7.29
N GLU A 384 -12.12 -8.54 -8.37
CA GLU A 384 -13.60 -8.50 -8.38
C GLU A 384 -14.23 -9.38 -7.30
N GLN A 385 -13.67 -10.58 -7.07
CA GLN A 385 -14.17 -11.49 -6.02
C GLN A 385 -13.97 -10.92 -4.61
N MET A 386 -12.95 -10.10 -4.41
CA MET A 386 -12.64 -9.46 -3.13
C MET A 386 -13.37 -8.13 -2.92
N MET A 387 -13.93 -7.53 -3.98
CA MET A 387 -14.68 -6.28 -3.86
C MET A 387 -15.88 -6.43 -2.92
N GLY A 388 -15.93 -5.56 -1.90
CA GLY A 388 -17.09 -5.38 -1.05
C GLY A 388 -18.18 -4.53 -1.71
N THR A 389 -18.96 -3.80 -0.90
CA THR A 389 -19.84 -2.74 -1.39
C THR A 389 -18.99 -1.66 -2.04
N THR A 390 -19.24 -1.35 -3.31
CA THR A 390 -18.36 -0.49 -4.12
C THR A 390 -19.09 0.74 -4.62
N VAL A 391 -18.42 1.89 -4.55
CA VAL A 391 -18.83 3.13 -5.20
C VAL A 391 -17.75 3.52 -6.20
N TYR A 392 -18.10 3.54 -7.47
CA TYR A 392 -17.27 4.05 -8.55
C TYR A 392 -17.46 5.57 -8.65
N ILE A 393 -16.40 6.31 -8.55
CA ILE A 393 -16.43 7.78 -8.60
C ILE A 393 -15.71 8.25 -9.85
N SER A 394 -16.40 8.94 -10.73
CA SER A 394 -15.83 9.42 -12.00
C SER A 394 -16.61 10.60 -12.56
N ALA A 395 -15.94 11.48 -13.32
CA ALA A 395 -16.61 12.46 -14.16
C ALA A 395 -17.07 11.84 -15.49
N THR A 396 -16.46 10.76 -15.92
CA THR A 396 -16.71 10.05 -17.18
C THR A 396 -16.69 8.54 -16.94
N PRO A 397 -17.73 7.97 -16.26
CA PRO A 397 -17.80 6.52 -16.03
C PRO A 397 -17.71 5.76 -17.36
N ALA A 398 -16.98 4.63 -17.33
CA ALA A 398 -16.81 3.75 -18.47
C ALA A 398 -17.85 2.61 -18.46
N ASP A 399 -17.85 1.79 -19.52
CA ASP A 399 -18.82 0.70 -19.70
C ASP A 399 -18.83 -0.29 -18.54
N TYR A 400 -17.67 -0.53 -17.91
CA TYR A 400 -17.57 -1.46 -16.79
C TYR A 400 -18.40 -0.99 -15.60
N GLU A 401 -18.25 0.25 -15.16
CA GLU A 401 -18.99 0.83 -14.02
C GLU A 401 -20.48 0.86 -14.31
N LEU A 402 -20.86 1.28 -15.53
CA LEU A 402 -22.25 1.34 -15.96
C LEU A 402 -22.90 -0.06 -16.00
N MET A 403 -22.19 -1.06 -16.50
CA MET A 403 -22.66 -2.45 -16.51
C MET A 403 -22.83 -2.99 -15.08
N LYS A 404 -21.88 -2.73 -14.19
CA LYS A 404 -21.92 -3.22 -12.79
C LYS A 404 -23.02 -2.54 -11.97
N SER A 405 -23.32 -1.28 -12.23
CA SER A 405 -24.42 -0.54 -11.57
C SER A 405 -25.76 -0.67 -12.34
N GLU A 406 -25.86 -1.61 -13.28
CA GLU A 406 -27.09 -1.89 -14.05
C GLU A 406 -27.63 -0.63 -14.78
N GLY A 407 -26.73 0.30 -15.18
CA GLY A 407 -27.07 1.56 -15.78
C GLY A 407 -27.58 2.64 -14.81
N VAL A 408 -27.66 2.34 -13.53
CA VAL A 408 -28.08 3.30 -12.51
C VAL A 408 -26.89 4.16 -12.12
N VAL A 409 -27.01 5.48 -12.33
CA VAL A 409 -25.96 6.46 -12.04
C VAL A 409 -26.54 7.54 -11.15
N VAL A 410 -25.81 7.87 -10.09
CA VAL A 410 -26.09 9.03 -9.24
C VAL A 410 -25.33 10.22 -9.80
N GLU A 411 -26.04 11.28 -10.13
CA GLU A 411 -25.44 12.45 -10.78
C GLU A 411 -25.12 13.57 -9.78
N GLN A 412 -23.98 14.23 -10.02
CA GLN A 412 -23.52 15.39 -9.26
C GLN A 412 -22.87 16.38 -10.23
N LEU A 413 -23.68 17.20 -10.90
CA LEU A 413 -23.29 18.03 -12.04
C LEU A 413 -23.03 19.49 -11.65
N ILE A 414 -23.62 19.97 -10.54
CA ILE A 414 -23.48 21.34 -10.07
C ILE A 414 -22.13 21.54 -9.36
N ARG A 415 -21.39 22.57 -9.75
CA ARG A 415 -20.20 23.04 -9.03
C ARG A 415 -20.62 24.05 -7.94
N PRO A 416 -20.52 23.69 -6.65
CA PRO A 416 -20.95 24.57 -5.55
C PRO A 416 -20.16 25.86 -5.47
N THR A 417 -18.91 25.86 -5.97
CA THR A 417 -18.03 27.04 -5.98
C THR A 417 -18.44 28.13 -6.94
N GLY A 418 -19.36 27.84 -7.87
CA GLY A 418 -19.72 28.76 -8.96
C GLY A 418 -18.62 29.00 -9.98
N LEU A 419 -17.49 28.27 -9.91
CA LEU A 419 -16.43 28.36 -10.89
C LEU A 419 -16.91 27.80 -12.23
N VAL A 420 -16.89 28.64 -13.23
CA VAL A 420 -17.19 28.24 -14.62
C VAL A 420 -15.97 27.59 -15.26
N ASP A 421 -16.20 26.85 -16.33
CA ASP A 421 -15.10 26.33 -17.16
C ASP A 421 -14.29 27.51 -17.74
N PRO A 422 -12.96 27.34 -17.85
CA PRO A 422 -12.13 28.37 -18.47
C PRO A 422 -12.52 28.56 -19.92
N PRO A 423 -12.42 29.79 -20.47
CA PRO A 423 -12.64 30.02 -21.89
C PRO A 423 -11.61 29.22 -22.71
N LEU A 424 -12.09 28.56 -23.76
CA LEU A 424 -11.24 27.76 -24.65
C LEU A 424 -10.97 28.56 -25.93
N GLU A 425 -9.71 28.62 -26.30
CA GLU A 425 -9.26 29.17 -27.57
C GLU A 425 -8.51 28.09 -28.35
N VAL A 426 -8.96 27.81 -29.57
CA VAL A 426 -8.31 26.86 -30.47
C VAL A 426 -7.49 27.63 -31.50
N ARG A 427 -6.20 27.37 -31.53
CA ARG A 427 -5.26 28.02 -32.43
C ARG A 427 -4.66 27.02 -33.42
N VAL A 428 -4.15 27.51 -34.54
CA VAL A 428 -3.46 26.70 -35.56
C VAL A 428 -2.13 26.17 -35.00
N THR A 429 -1.71 25.02 -35.50
CA THR A 429 -0.44 24.39 -35.06
C THR A 429 0.80 24.97 -35.73
N GLU A 430 0.61 25.73 -36.85
CA GLU A 430 1.71 26.39 -37.54
C GLU A 430 2.28 27.50 -36.65
N ASN A 431 3.61 27.49 -36.42
CA ASN A 431 4.32 28.41 -35.52
C ASN A 431 3.81 28.38 -34.05
N GLN A 432 3.23 27.26 -33.62
CA GLN A 432 2.63 27.13 -32.28
C GLN A 432 3.59 27.42 -31.10
N ILE A 433 4.90 27.20 -31.27
CA ILE A 433 5.89 27.46 -30.20
C ILE A 433 6.13 28.97 -30.06
N ASP A 434 6.22 29.71 -31.13
CA ASP A 434 6.39 31.16 -31.07
C ASP A 434 5.14 31.86 -30.52
N ASP A 435 3.94 31.40 -30.94
CA ASP A 435 2.66 31.85 -30.37
C ASP A 435 2.55 31.54 -28.87
N LEU A 436 2.97 30.34 -28.47
CA LEU A 436 3.02 29.94 -27.05
C LEU A 436 3.97 30.82 -26.21
N LEU A 437 5.17 31.11 -26.74
CA LEU A 437 6.12 32.01 -26.08
C LEU A 437 5.55 33.40 -25.85
N GLU A 438 4.85 33.96 -26.88
CA GLU A 438 4.19 35.25 -26.75
C GLU A 438 3.10 35.25 -25.67
N GLU A 439 2.31 34.19 -25.58
CA GLU A 439 1.30 34.05 -24.53
C GLU A 439 1.92 33.86 -23.14
N ILE A 440 3.00 33.09 -23.01
CA ILE A 440 3.74 32.95 -21.77
C ILE A 440 4.26 34.31 -21.28
N ASP A 441 4.90 35.10 -22.17
CA ASP A 441 5.43 36.40 -21.82
C ASP A 441 4.33 37.35 -21.33
N LYS A 442 3.15 37.35 -21.99
CA LYS A 442 1.99 38.14 -21.56
C LYS A 442 1.54 37.78 -20.14
N ARG A 443 1.52 36.47 -19.81
CA ARG A 443 1.09 35.97 -18.48
C ARG A 443 2.13 36.23 -17.40
N VAL A 444 3.38 36.01 -17.71
CA VAL A 444 4.50 36.27 -16.78
C VAL A 444 4.57 37.76 -16.37
N ARG A 445 4.29 38.68 -17.28
CA ARG A 445 4.24 40.12 -17.00
C ARG A 445 3.19 40.51 -15.97
N VAL A 446 2.11 39.72 -15.81
CA VAL A 446 1.05 39.92 -14.82
C VAL A 446 1.15 38.95 -13.64
N GLU A 447 2.32 38.31 -13.49
CA GLU A 447 2.63 37.33 -12.43
C GLU A 447 1.75 36.08 -12.44
N ASP A 448 1.09 35.77 -13.58
CA ASP A 448 0.34 34.53 -13.75
C ASP A 448 1.29 33.34 -13.96
N LYS A 449 0.78 32.15 -13.65
CA LYS A 449 1.46 30.87 -13.92
C LYS A 449 0.87 30.20 -15.15
N VAL A 450 1.74 29.57 -15.93
CA VAL A 450 1.34 28.85 -17.16
C VAL A 450 1.60 27.36 -17.00
N LEU A 451 0.62 26.50 -17.28
CA LEU A 451 0.76 25.06 -17.35
C LEU A 451 0.71 24.61 -18.81
N ILE A 452 1.78 23.99 -19.28
CA ILE A 452 1.90 23.47 -20.64
C ILE A 452 1.80 21.95 -20.60
N THR A 453 0.86 21.38 -21.33
CA THR A 453 0.71 19.93 -21.47
C THR A 453 1.07 19.50 -22.89
N THR A 454 1.72 18.33 -23.00
CA THR A 454 2.14 17.76 -24.28
C THR A 454 1.63 16.32 -24.41
N ILE A 455 1.59 15.80 -25.65
CA ILE A 455 1.12 14.45 -25.93
C ILE A 455 2.08 13.38 -25.37
N THR A 456 3.39 13.66 -25.31
CA THR A 456 4.40 12.69 -24.85
C THR A 456 5.36 13.31 -23.85
N LYS A 457 5.90 12.50 -22.95
CA LYS A 457 6.95 12.89 -21.98
C LYS A 457 8.19 13.47 -22.69
N ARG A 458 8.62 12.81 -23.76
CA ARG A 458 9.76 13.27 -24.56
C ARG A 458 9.55 14.69 -25.10
N MET A 459 8.35 14.96 -25.60
CA MET A 459 8.00 16.30 -26.10
C MET A 459 8.00 17.35 -24.98
N ALA A 460 7.56 16.98 -23.77
CA ALA A 460 7.65 17.85 -22.59
C ALA A 460 9.09 18.16 -22.22
N GLU A 461 9.97 17.15 -22.21
CA GLU A 461 11.40 17.30 -21.90
C GLU A 461 12.14 18.17 -22.95
N GLU A 462 11.83 17.96 -24.22
CA GLU A 462 12.40 18.75 -25.32
C GLU A 462 11.93 20.22 -25.26
N LEU A 463 10.65 20.44 -24.96
CA LEU A 463 10.08 21.78 -24.83
C LEU A 463 10.61 22.51 -23.59
N SER A 464 10.77 21.82 -22.46
CA SER A 464 11.38 22.38 -21.25
C SER A 464 12.81 22.87 -21.53
N LYS A 465 13.64 22.04 -22.18
CA LYS A 465 15.00 22.42 -22.59
C LYS A 465 15.06 23.60 -23.57
N TYR A 466 13.99 23.80 -24.35
CA TYR A 466 13.93 24.92 -25.28
C TYR A 466 13.58 26.25 -24.59
N PHE A 467 12.83 26.17 -23.47
CA PHE A 467 12.45 27.33 -22.67
C PHE A 467 13.48 27.73 -21.58
N ASP A 468 14.39 26.82 -21.21
CA ASP A 468 15.52 27.09 -20.31
C ASP A 468 16.62 27.89 -21.02
#